data_a64b22828720300c0f8cddfb535413ad
#
_entry.id   a64b22828720300c0f8cddfb535413ad
#
_cell.length_a   1.000
_cell.length_b   1.000
_cell.length_c   1.000
_cell.angle_alpha   90.00
_cell.angle_beta   90.00
_cell.angle_gamma   90.00
#
_symmetry.space_group_name_H-M   'P 1'
#
loop_
_entity.id
_entity.type
_entity.pdbx_description
1 polymer ?
#
loop_
_entity_poly.entity_id
_entity_poly.type
_entity_poly.pdbx_seq_one_letter_code
_entity_poly.pdbx_strand_id
1 'polypeptide(L)'
;MIDLSTRYLGLSLANPLVCSAGPLCESVDNIRRMEDAGAAAVVLHSLFEEQITVESSYLDWNLSHGAESYAEAVTYFPDMQSYKIGPDAYLEHIRRAKAAVQIPVIGSLNGVSTGGWTGHARRIEEAGADALELNIYDVVDDPLVSGADVEKRYPVSYTHLTLPTTERV
;
A
#
# COMPACT_ATOMS: atom_id res chain seq x y z
N MET A 1 10.67 -4.85 -36.24
CA MET A 1 10.58 -4.24 -34.89
C MET A 1 10.60 -5.38 -33.90
N ILE A 2 11.42 -5.31 -32.86
CA ILE A 2 11.49 -6.39 -31.85
C ILE A 2 10.26 -6.24 -30.96
N ASP A 3 9.53 -7.34 -30.76
CA ASP A 3 8.42 -7.39 -29.81
C ASP A 3 8.98 -7.55 -28.40
N LEU A 4 8.66 -6.58 -27.53
CA LEU A 4 9.06 -6.54 -26.11
C LEU A 4 7.91 -6.89 -25.18
N SER A 5 6.75 -7.28 -25.71
CA SER A 5 5.59 -7.64 -24.89
C SER A 5 5.92 -8.80 -23.95
N THR A 6 5.40 -8.73 -22.74
CA THR A 6 5.65 -9.76 -21.72
C THR A 6 4.44 -9.95 -20.82
N ARG A 7 4.49 -10.96 -19.98
CA ARG A 7 3.49 -11.20 -18.93
C ARG A 7 4.10 -11.09 -17.55
N TYR A 8 3.43 -10.39 -16.68
CA TYR A 8 3.81 -10.23 -15.27
C TYR A 8 2.56 -10.18 -14.39
N LEU A 9 2.50 -10.95 -13.30
CA LEU A 9 1.35 -11.06 -12.40
C LEU A 9 0.01 -11.34 -13.12
N GLY A 10 0.03 -12.10 -14.22
CA GLY A 10 -1.15 -12.33 -15.05
C GLY A 10 -1.50 -11.17 -15.99
N LEU A 11 -0.86 -10.02 -15.86
CA LEU A 11 -1.06 -8.84 -16.69
C LEU A 11 -0.24 -8.94 -17.99
N SER A 12 -0.82 -8.49 -19.10
CA SER A 12 -0.11 -8.34 -20.36
C SER A 12 0.50 -6.95 -20.44
N LEU A 13 1.81 -6.88 -20.52
CA LEU A 13 2.59 -5.64 -20.57
C LEU A 13 3.15 -5.40 -21.96
N ALA A 14 3.16 -4.15 -22.42
CA ALA A 14 3.73 -3.76 -23.70
C ALA A 14 5.25 -3.96 -23.77
N ASN A 15 5.93 -3.93 -22.63
CA ASN A 15 7.36 -4.15 -22.48
C ASN A 15 7.68 -4.49 -21.01
N PRO A 16 8.90 -4.91 -20.65
CA PRO A 16 9.24 -5.31 -19.27
C PRO A 16 9.57 -4.13 -18.32
N LEU A 17 9.37 -2.88 -18.72
CA LEU A 17 9.71 -1.72 -17.90
C LEU A 17 8.56 -1.40 -16.93
N VAL A 18 8.77 -1.70 -15.66
CA VAL A 18 7.86 -1.37 -14.57
C VAL A 18 8.52 -0.33 -13.66
N CYS A 19 7.85 0.80 -13.45
CA CYS A 19 8.33 1.79 -12.48
C CYS A 19 8.10 1.25 -11.07
N SER A 20 9.17 1.18 -10.26
CA SER A 20 9.11 0.68 -8.89
C SER A 20 8.45 1.67 -7.93
N ALA A 21 8.04 1.17 -6.76
CA ALA A 21 7.54 1.98 -5.67
C ALA A 21 8.54 3.09 -5.26
N GLY A 22 8.06 4.31 -5.14
CA GLY A 22 8.90 5.44 -4.77
C GLY A 22 8.14 6.77 -4.71
N PRO A 23 8.80 7.83 -4.21
CA PRO A 23 8.16 9.15 -4.02
C PRO A 23 7.59 9.77 -5.30
N LEU A 24 8.16 9.46 -6.46
CA LEU A 24 7.65 9.96 -7.73
C LEU A 24 6.22 9.50 -8.03
N CYS A 25 5.84 8.31 -7.52
CA CYS A 25 4.50 7.75 -7.70
C CYS A 25 3.43 8.37 -6.78
N GLU A 26 3.79 9.32 -5.91
CA GLU A 26 2.82 10.07 -5.09
C GLU A 26 2.04 11.10 -5.92
N SER A 27 2.57 11.51 -7.07
CA SER A 27 1.92 12.45 -7.97
C SER A 27 1.33 11.75 -9.18
N VAL A 28 0.03 11.93 -9.41
CA VAL A 28 -0.67 11.42 -10.60
C VAL A 28 -0.07 11.99 -11.89
N ASP A 29 0.40 13.23 -11.87
CA ASP A 29 1.05 13.84 -13.06
C ASP A 29 2.38 13.16 -13.38
N ASN A 30 3.14 12.74 -12.36
CA ASN A 30 4.34 11.95 -12.58
C ASN A 30 4.02 10.56 -13.13
N ILE A 31 2.95 9.93 -12.66
CA ILE A 31 2.49 8.63 -13.17
C ILE A 31 2.14 8.73 -14.66
N ARG A 32 1.45 9.80 -15.09
CA ARG A 32 1.20 10.09 -16.52
C ARG A 32 2.50 10.24 -17.32
N ARG A 33 3.48 10.98 -16.77
CA ARG A 33 4.79 11.14 -17.43
C ARG A 33 5.54 9.80 -17.55
N MET A 34 5.40 8.89 -16.59
CA MET A 34 5.97 7.54 -16.67
C MET A 34 5.33 6.75 -17.81
N GLU A 35 4.01 6.79 -17.94
CA GLU A 35 3.29 6.19 -19.08
C GLU A 35 3.74 6.81 -20.41
N ASP A 36 3.77 8.14 -20.51
CA ASP A 36 4.21 8.86 -21.71
C ASP A 36 5.66 8.53 -22.10
N ALA A 37 6.51 8.23 -21.11
CA ALA A 37 7.89 7.79 -21.30
C ALA A 37 8.02 6.30 -21.69
N GLY A 38 6.90 5.57 -21.73
CA GLY A 38 6.85 4.17 -22.17
C GLY A 38 6.93 3.14 -21.06
N ALA A 39 6.69 3.50 -19.80
CA ALA A 39 6.50 2.52 -18.74
C ALA A 39 5.30 1.63 -19.05
N ALA A 40 5.44 0.32 -18.83
CA ALA A 40 4.38 -0.64 -19.08
C ALA A 40 3.51 -0.94 -17.86
N ALA A 41 3.95 -0.55 -16.67
CA ALA A 41 3.20 -0.57 -15.42
C ALA A 41 3.87 0.36 -14.40
N VAL A 42 3.14 0.70 -13.35
CA VAL A 42 3.66 1.50 -12.23
C VAL A 42 3.28 0.82 -10.91
N VAL A 43 4.27 0.75 -9.99
CA VAL A 43 4.03 0.40 -8.59
C VAL A 43 3.94 1.70 -7.80
N LEU A 44 2.86 1.88 -7.06
CA LEU A 44 2.67 3.06 -6.22
C LEU A 44 3.60 3.00 -5.00
N HIS A 45 3.80 4.16 -4.34
CA HIS A 45 4.52 4.18 -3.07
C HIS A 45 3.88 3.23 -2.05
N SER A 46 4.68 2.66 -1.17
CA SER A 46 4.20 1.66 -0.22
C SER A 46 3.39 2.29 0.91
N LEU A 47 2.27 1.69 1.23
CA LEU A 47 1.54 1.94 2.47
C LEU A 47 2.16 1.06 3.57
N PHE A 48 2.50 1.66 4.72
CA PHE A 48 3.11 0.95 5.84
C PHE A 48 2.07 0.59 6.89
N GLU A 49 2.10 -0.65 7.37
CA GLU A 49 1.19 -1.13 8.42
C GLU A 49 1.32 -0.32 9.71
N GLU A 50 2.54 0.11 10.04
CA GLU A 50 2.81 0.96 11.20
C GLU A 50 2.10 2.32 11.09
N GLN A 51 2.05 2.91 9.89
CA GLN A 51 1.33 4.17 9.66
C GLN A 51 -0.18 4.00 9.90
N ILE A 52 -0.74 2.87 9.45
CA ILE A 52 -2.13 2.52 9.66
C ILE A 52 -2.45 2.38 11.15
N THR A 53 -1.57 1.70 11.89
CA THR A 53 -1.73 1.45 13.32
C THR A 53 -1.62 2.74 14.13
N VAL A 54 -0.64 3.60 13.81
CA VAL A 54 -0.45 4.90 14.47
C VAL A 54 -1.67 5.81 14.23
N GLU A 55 -2.17 5.88 13.00
CA GLU A 55 -3.33 6.70 12.67
C GLU A 55 -4.59 6.22 13.39
N SER A 56 -4.83 4.91 13.43
CA SER A 56 -5.94 4.30 14.17
C SER A 56 -5.83 4.59 15.67
N SER A 57 -4.65 4.44 16.25
CA SER A 57 -4.41 4.72 17.67
C SER A 57 -4.55 6.20 18.01
N TYR A 58 -4.12 7.08 17.11
CA TYR A 58 -4.27 8.53 17.28
C TYR A 58 -5.73 8.96 17.19
N LEU A 59 -6.50 8.36 16.30
CA LEU A 59 -7.93 8.59 16.19
C LEU A 59 -8.67 8.13 17.46
N ASP A 60 -8.38 6.92 17.95
CA ASP A 60 -8.95 6.38 19.19
C ASP A 60 -8.60 7.25 20.41
N TRP A 61 -7.35 7.72 20.49
CA TRP A 61 -6.91 8.60 21.55
C TRP A 61 -7.67 9.94 21.53
N ASN A 62 -7.81 10.56 20.35
CA ASN A 62 -8.55 11.82 20.21
C ASN A 62 -10.04 11.67 20.50
N LEU A 63 -10.65 10.55 20.11
CA LEU A 63 -12.07 10.28 20.40
C LEU A 63 -12.32 9.96 21.87
N SER A 64 -11.35 9.34 22.56
CA SER A 64 -11.51 8.96 23.98
C SER A 64 -11.12 10.07 24.94
N HIS A 65 -10.16 10.94 24.60
CA HIS A 65 -9.64 11.97 25.49
C HIS A 65 -10.27 13.35 25.28
N GLY A 66 -11.04 13.57 24.20
CA GLY A 66 -11.69 14.84 23.88
C GLY A 66 -13.08 15.04 24.48
N ALA A 67 -13.68 14.01 25.11
CA ALA A 67 -15.07 14.05 25.54
C ALA A 67 -15.31 14.78 26.90
N GLU A 68 -14.28 15.08 27.68
CA GLU A 68 -14.41 15.68 29.01
C GLU A 68 -13.62 16.99 29.23
N SER A 69 -13.03 17.57 28.18
CA SER A 69 -12.25 18.81 28.31
C SER A 69 -13.05 20.03 27.87
N TYR A 70 -13.28 20.94 28.83
CA TYR A 70 -13.75 22.30 28.76
C TYR A 70 -14.02 22.94 27.38
N ALA A 71 -15.16 23.61 27.26
CA ALA A 71 -15.71 24.27 26.07
C ALA A 71 -14.87 25.40 25.42
N GLU A 72 -13.64 25.61 25.82
CA GLU A 72 -12.75 26.69 25.33
C GLU A 72 -11.46 26.22 24.68
N ALA A 73 -11.24 24.92 24.52
CA ALA A 73 -10.07 24.40 23.77
C ALA A 73 -10.34 24.41 22.26
N VAL A 74 -10.50 25.60 21.70
CA VAL A 74 -10.52 25.81 20.27
C VAL A 74 -9.09 25.70 19.76
N THR A 75 -8.82 24.62 18.99
CA THR A 75 -7.68 24.46 18.09
C THR A 75 -6.29 24.37 18.72
N TYR A 76 -5.99 23.23 19.36
CA TYR A 76 -4.62 22.74 19.52
C TYR A 76 -4.32 21.56 18.58
N PHE A 77 -4.89 21.57 17.39
CA PHE A 77 -4.52 20.60 16.36
C PHE A 77 -3.35 21.17 15.56
N PRO A 78 -2.16 20.52 15.56
CA PRO A 78 -1.15 20.83 14.56
C PRO A 78 -1.75 20.60 13.18
N ASP A 79 -1.40 21.47 12.26
CA ASP A 79 -1.90 21.47 10.89
C ASP A 79 -1.65 20.10 10.25
N MET A 80 -2.68 19.26 10.16
CA MET A 80 -2.64 17.90 9.63
C MET A 80 -2.33 17.84 8.13
N GLN A 81 -2.01 18.98 7.51
CA GLN A 81 -1.71 19.06 6.09
C GLN A 81 -0.36 18.44 5.68
N SER A 82 0.53 18.17 6.62
CA SER A 82 1.82 17.51 6.34
C SER A 82 1.82 15.99 6.47
N TYR A 83 0.73 15.38 6.98
CA TYR A 83 0.59 13.93 7.13
C TYR A 83 -0.52 13.40 6.21
N LYS A 84 -0.25 13.42 4.91
CA LYS A 84 -1.26 13.16 3.88
C LYS A 84 -1.35 11.71 3.40
N ILE A 85 -0.90 10.72 4.14
CA ILE A 85 -0.94 9.34 3.65
C ILE A 85 -1.63 8.43 4.67
N GLY A 86 -2.87 8.76 5.01
CA GLY A 86 -3.77 7.82 5.65
C GLY A 86 -4.23 6.74 4.65
N PRO A 87 -4.68 5.57 5.14
CA PRO A 87 -5.17 4.49 4.29
C PRO A 87 -6.22 4.94 3.27
N ASP A 88 -7.11 5.84 3.66
CA ASP A 88 -8.17 6.36 2.77
C ASP A 88 -7.62 7.27 1.68
N ALA A 89 -6.62 8.10 1.98
CA ALA A 89 -5.93 8.93 0.99
C ALA A 89 -5.15 8.08 -0.01
N TYR A 90 -4.56 6.97 0.44
CA TYR A 90 -3.90 6.02 -0.45
C TYR A 90 -4.87 5.33 -1.41
N LEU A 91 -6.03 4.90 -0.92
CA LEU A 91 -7.08 4.30 -1.77
C LEU A 91 -7.63 5.30 -2.79
N GLU A 92 -7.79 6.55 -2.40
CA GLU A 92 -8.20 7.61 -3.32
C GLU A 92 -7.11 7.89 -4.36
N HIS A 93 -5.83 7.83 -3.97
CA HIS A 93 -4.72 7.95 -4.89
C HIS A 93 -4.71 6.83 -5.94
N ILE A 94 -5.00 5.58 -5.55
CA ILE A 94 -5.17 4.45 -6.48
C ILE A 94 -6.28 4.77 -7.49
N ARG A 95 -7.47 5.19 -7.04
CA ARG A 95 -8.59 5.52 -7.94
C ARG A 95 -8.22 6.62 -8.94
N ARG A 96 -7.55 7.67 -8.46
CA ARG A 96 -7.10 8.78 -9.30
C ARG A 96 -6.03 8.35 -10.30
N ALA A 97 -5.08 7.52 -9.89
CA ALA A 97 -4.07 6.96 -10.79
C ALA A 97 -4.73 6.10 -11.87
N LYS A 98 -5.62 5.18 -11.49
CA LYS A 98 -6.38 4.34 -12.43
C LYS A 98 -7.22 5.13 -13.42
N ALA A 99 -7.81 6.24 -13.00
CA ALA A 99 -8.55 7.12 -13.89
C ALA A 99 -7.66 7.94 -14.84
N ALA A 100 -6.37 8.07 -14.53
CA ALA A 100 -5.44 8.96 -15.23
C ALA A 100 -4.59 8.26 -16.28
N VAL A 101 -4.33 6.96 -16.16
CA VAL A 101 -3.45 6.18 -17.06
C VAL A 101 -4.11 4.88 -17.52
N GLN A 102 -3.59 4.33 -18.64
CA GLN A 102 -4.06 3.07 -19.21
C GLN A 102 -3.17 1.88 -18.81
N ILE A 103 -1.95 2.15 -18.35
CA ILE A 103 -1.04 1.11 -17.86
C ILE A 103 -1.52 0.54 -16.52
N PRO A 104 -1.21 -0.71 -16.21
CA PRO A 104 -1.49 -1.30 -14.91
C PRO A 104 -0.93 -0.49 -13.74
N VAL A 105 -1.76 -0.31 -12.70
CA VAL A 105 -1.40 0.34 -11.45
C VAL A 105 -1.36 -0.72 -10.35
N ILE A 106 -0.18 -0.91 -9.77
CA ILE A 106 0.10 -1.92 -8.75
C ILE A 106 0.15 -1.21 -7.39
N GLY A 107 -0.71 -1.62 -6.47
CA GLY A 107 -0.63 -1.14 -5.08
C GLY A 107 0.59 -1.73 -4.39
N SER A 108 1.17 -1.04 -3.42
CA SER A 108 2.28 -1.56 -2.62
C SER A 108 1.97 -1.44 -1.13
N LEU A 109 2.23 -2.50 -0.39
CA LEU A 109 1.94 -2.62 1.04
C LEU A 109 3.14 -3.23 1.76
N ASN A 110 3.59 -2.58 2.81
CA ASN A 110 4.56 -3.12 3.73
C ASN A 110 3.83 -3.65 4.96
N GLY A 111 3.90 -4.95 5.19
CA GLY A 111 3.24 -5.62 6.31
C GLY A 111 4.22 -6.44 7.14
N VAL A 112 4.06 -6.39 8.45
CA VAL A 112 4.90 -7.10 9.44
C VAL A 112 4.05 -8.11 10.22
N SER A 113 2.80 -7.77 10.53
CA SER A 113 1.94 -8.62 11.36
C SER A 113 1.30 -9.75 10.56
N THR A 114 1.00 -10.86 11.25
CA THR A 114 0.24 -11.97 10.67
C THR A 114 -1.25 -11.63 10.62
N GLY A 115 -1.69 -10.94 9.56
CA GLY A 115 -3.12 -10.77 9.25
C GLY A 115 -3.68 -9.35 9.30
N GLY A 116 -3.03 -8.39 9.97
CA GLY A 116 -3.53 -7.00 10.06
C GLY A 116 -3.65 -6.30 8.72
N TRP A 117 -2.78 -6.63 7.79
CA TRP A 117 -2.73 -6.04 6.45
C TRP A 117 -3.66 -6.67 5.41
N THR A 118 -4.25 -7.86 5.68
CA THR A 118 -5.15 -8.53 4.71
C THR A 118 -6.39 -7.70 4.39
N GLY A 119 -6.94 -7.00 5.38
CA GLY A 119 -8.04 -6.06 5.18
C GLY A 119 -7.66 -4.90 4.25
N HIS A 120 -6.41 -4.40 4.36
CA HIS A 120 -5.90 -3.33 3.49
C HIS A 120 -5.64 -3.81 2.07
N ALA A 121 -5.11 -5.03 1.89
CA ALA A 121 -4.94 -5.65 0.58
C ALA A 121 -6.27 -5.72 -0.18
N ARG A 122 -7.35 -6.14 0.50
CA ARG A 122 -8.70 -6.17 -0.08
C ARG A 122 -9.21 -4.77 -0.47
N ARG A 123 -9.00 -3.77 0.39
CA ARG A 123 -9.39 -2.38 0.08
C ARG A 123 -8.61 -1.80 -1.11
N ILE A 124 -7.32 -2.17 -1.27
CA ILE A 124 -6.49 -1.81 -2.42
C ILE A 124 -7.08 -2.43 -3.71
N GLU A 125 -7.48 -3.70 -3.68
CA GLU A 125 -8.19 -4.36 -4.78
C GLU A 125 -9.51 -3.65 -5.09
N GLU A 126 -10.34 -3.37 -4.09
CA GLU A 126 -11.61 -2.65 -4.22
C GLU A 126 -11.43 -1.21 -4.75
N ALA A 127 -10.29 -0.58 -4.51
CA ALA A 127 -9.93 0.73 -5.07
C ALA A 127 -9.56 0.65 -6.56
N GLY A 128 -9.38 -0.57 -7.11
CA GLY A 128 -9.15 -0.81 -8.53
C GLY A 128 -7.68 -1.02 -8.91
N ALA A 129 -6.80 -1.31 -7.97
CA ALA A 129 -5.44 -1.74 -8.29
C ALA A 129 -5.47 -3.05 -9.10
N ASP A 130 -4.59 -3.16 -10.11
CA ASP A 130 -4.51 -4.34 -10.99
C ASP A 130 -3.74 -5.50 -10.35
N ALA A 131 -2.88 -5.19 -9.39
CA ALA A 131 -2.09 -6.15 -8.61
C ALA A 131 -1.62 -5.51 -7.29
N LEU A 132 -1.06 -6.34 -6.42
CA LEU A 132 -0.47 -5.93 -5.15
C LEU A 132 0.98 -6.40 -5.07
N GLU A 133 1.88 -5.48 -4.75
CA GLU A 133 3.21 -5.77 -4.26
C GLU A 133 3.16 -5.84 -2.74
N LEU A 134 3.52 -6.98 -2.17
CA LEU A 134 3.61 -7.15 -0.73
C LEU A 134 5.07 -7.26 -0.31
N ASN A 135 5.51 -6.31 0.48
CA ASN A 135 6.80 -6.33 1.14
C ASN A 135 6.61 -6.82 2.57
N ILE A 136 7.09 -8.02 2.84
CA ILE A 136 7.11 -8.58 4.19
C ILE A 136 8.53 -8.40 4.71
N TYR A 137 8.71 -7.49 5.67
CA TYR A 137 9.97 -7.37 6.36
C TYR A 137 9.73 -7.14 7.85
N ASP A 138 10.59 -7.72 8.65
CA ASP A 138 10.56 -7.62 10.11
C ASP A 138 11.95 -7.17 10.58
N VAL A 139 11.99 -6.09 11.33
CA VAL A 139 13.23 -5.65 12.01
C VAL A 139 13.24 -6.33 13.37
N VAL A 140 13.96 -7.45 13.46
CA VAL A 140 14.06 -8.21 14.70
C VAL A 140 14.99 -7.49 15.65
N ASP A 141 14.44 -6.93 16.72
CA ASP A 141 15.15 -6.24 17.78
C ASP A 141 15.38 -7.10 19.03
N ASP A 142 14.72 -8.25 19.13
CA ASP A 142 14.90 -9.22 20.19
C ASP A 142 16.03 -10.22 19.86
N PRO A 143 17.17 -10.18 20.59
CA PRO A 143 18.30 -11.08 20.35
C PRO A 143 18.01 -12.55 20.64
N LEU A 144 16.87 -12.85 21.28
CA LEU A 144 16.44 -14.23 21.59
C LEU A 144 15.64 -14.87 20.47
N VAL A 145 15.19 -14.09 19.48
CA VAL A 145 14.46 -14.61 18.33
C VAL A 145 15.44 -15.17 17.31
N SER A 146 15.28 -16.46 16.98
CA SER A 146 16.13 -17.10 15.98
C SER A 146 15.70 -16.71 14.54
N GLY A 147 16.65 -16.72 13.57
CA GLY A 147 16.34 -16.52 12.16
C GLY A 147 15.27 -17.49 11.63
N ALA A 148 15.30 -18.74 12.11
CA ALA A 148 14.28 -19.74 11.74
C ALA A 148 12.87 -19.38 12.24
N ASP A 149 12.74 -18.68 13.37
CA ASP A 149 11.45 -18.23 13.87
C ASP A 149 10.94 -17.02 13.09
N VAL A 150 11.83 -16.17 12.62
CA VAL A 150 11.50 -15.06 11.71
C VAL A 150 11.00 -15.62 10.37
N GLU A 151 11.76 -16.53 9.77
CA GLU A 151 11.40 -17.15 8.49
C GLU A 151 10.03 -17.86 8.53
N LYS A 152 9.61 -18.44 9.64
CA LYS A 152 8.30 -19.05 9.78
C LYS A 152 7.13 -18.05 9.67
N ARG A 153 7.35 -16.77 9.92
CA ARG A 153 6.32 -15.74 9.84
C ARG A 153 5.93 -15.43 8.39
N TYR A 154 6.88 -15.48 7.44
CA TYR A 154 6.64 -15.16 6.03
C TYR A 154 5.61 -16.08 5.34
N PRO A 155 5.71 -17.44 5.44
CA PRO A 155 4.72 -18.32 4.83
C PRO A 155 3.30 -18.13 5.38
N VAL A 156 3.18 -17.84 6.68
CA VAL A 156 1.87 -17.59 7.30
C VAL A 156 1.23 -16.33 6.72
N SER A 157 1.99 -15.24 6.61
CA SER A 157 1.50 -13.99 6.01
C SER A 157 1.07 -14.20 4.56
N TYR A 158 1.88 -14.90 3.75
CA TYR A 158 1.57 -15.19 2.35
C TYR A 158 0.33 -16.09 2.20
N THR A 159 0.14 -17.08 3.08
CA THR A 159 -1.02 -17.99 3.04
C THR A 159 -2.32 -17.25 3.25
N HIS A 160 -2.35 -16.24 4.12
CA HIS A 160 -3.53 -15.41 4.34
C HIS A 160 -3.93 -14.57 3.13
N LEU A 161 -2.98 -14.19 2.25
CA LEU A 161 -3.26 -13.51 0.99
C LEU A 161 -3.86 -14.43 -0.07
N THR A 162 -3.38 -15.66 -0.15
CA THR A 162 -3.70 -16.54 -1.28
C THR A 162 -5.00 -17.33 -1.07
N LEU A 163 -5.45 -17.54 0.15
CA LEU A 163 -6.66 -18.30 0.44
C LEU A 163 -7.96 -17.69 -0.15
N PRO A 164 -8.16 -16.36 -0.20
CA PRO A 164 -9.33 -15.77 -0.85
C PRO A 164 -9.30 -15.82 -2.37
N THR A 165 -8.11 -15.98 -2.99
CA THR A 165 -7.95 -15.95 -4.45
C THR A 165 -8.05 -17.33 -5.10
N THR A 166 -8.11 -18.42 -4.33
CA THR A 166 -8.20 -19.79 -4.85
C THR A 166 -9.61 -20.21 -5.27
N GLU A 167 -10.64 -19.36 -5.12
CA GLU A 167 -12.00 -19.63 -5.60
C GLU A 167 -12.31 -19.09 -7.01
N ARG A 168 -11.29 -18.73 -7.79
CA ARG A 168 -11.45 -18.43 -9.23
C ARG A 168 -10.78 -19.50 -10.07
N VAL A 169 -11.40 -20.66 -10.14
CA VAL A 169 -11.23 -21.65 -11.21
C VAL A 169 -12.54 -21.73 -11.97
#